data_614ca88d46082c87f6c3abb8a64c2dce
#
_entry.id   614ca88d46082c87f6c3abb8a64c2dce
#
_cell.length_a   1.000
_cell.length_b   1.000
_cell.length_c   1.000
_cell.angle_alpha   90.00
_cell.angle_beta   90.00
_cell.angle_gamma   90.00
#
_symmetry.space_group_name_H-M   'P 1'
#
loop_
_entity.id
_entity.type
_entity.pdbx_description
1 polymer ?
#
loop_
_entity_poly.entity_id
_entity_poly.type
_entity_poly.pdbx_seq_one_letter_code
_entity_poly.pdbx_strand_id
1 'polypeptide(L)'
;MKKKILTLFLAASMTAALLAGCGSGDNKAKGDTEKKSESAEKSTDEKTLVYGSGDYTNINPALYEHGEINSLIFAGLTAHDEEDKVVPALAESWEWDEASKSYTFHLRKDVKFHDGEAFTSADVKFTLDTIMDPDNASEIASNYEDITGIETPDDSTVKITLKAPNVAMLDYLTIGILPKHLLEGKDVVTDDFNRNPVGCGPYKLVSWDEGQSITLEKFDDFYLGAPKIDKVVFKIVEDTQARALQLKSGELDLAQVTPKDAEQFENADGFVVDIMKTADYRGILYNFGSEFFGKHRELPNILSYAIDRQSIVDSVLLGHGQAAYSPLQMGPYNNPDIEKYEYDPEKAKQLLEENGWTMGDDGYYEKDGDQLAFTISNGQADQVRIDMSNICAQNLQDIGVNCKVEVVAETDWANQDAYLIGWGSPFDPDDHTYKVFGTDKGANYSSYSNAKVDELLQQARELETQEERLPLYKEFQVELSKDLPYTFIAYIDAMYVSKDNITGLTKDTVLGHHGVGIFWNIYDWDM
;
A
#
# COMPACT_ATOMS: atom_id res chain seq x y z
N MET A 1 39.41 -26.71 -32.71
CA MET A 1 39.80 -28.04 -32.23
C MET A 1 38.84 -28.42 -31.13
N LYS A 2 37.86 -29.28 -31.44
CA LYS A 2 37.73 -30.69 -31.00
C LYS A 2 37.69 -30.80 -29.45
N LYS A 3 36.66 -31.28 -28.75
CA LYS A 3 35.69 -32.40 -28.90
C LYS A 3 34.59 -32.12 -27.91
N LYS A 4 33.31 -32.20 -28.16
CA LYS A 4 32.39 -33.34 -28.44
C LYS A 4 32.44 -34.47 -27.40
N ILE A 5 31.20 -34.82 -27.00
CA ILE A 5 30.73 -36.21 -26.72
C ILE A 5 30.48 -36.39 -25.20
N LEU A 6 29.39 -36.95 -24.68
CA LEU A 6 28.27 -37.75 -25.16
C LEU A 6 27.35 -38.02 -23.98
N THR A 7 26.06 -37.84 -24.11
CA THR A 7 25.00 -38.87 -24.14
C THR A 7 25.10 -39.96 -23.04
N LEU A 8 24.12 -40.52 -22.43
CA LEU A 8 22.74 -40.93 -22.77
C LEU A 8 22.18 -41.79 -21.62
N PHE A 9 20.87 -41.80 -21.46
CA PHE A 9 20.01 -42.88 -20.98
C PHE A 9 20.24 -43.58 -19.62
N LEU A 10 19.21 -43.57 -18.76
CA LEU A 10 18.42 -44.79 -18.53
C LEU A 10 17.05 -44.44 -17.95
N ALA A 11 16.05 -44.75 -18.73
CA ALA A 11 14.66 -44.86 -18.31
C ALA A 11 14.35 -46.33 -18.02
N ALA A 12 13.21 -46.55 -17.38
CA ALA A 12 12.49 -47.82 -17.22
C ALA A 12 12.92 -48.63 -15.97
N SER A 13 12.07 -49.23 -15.23
CA SER A 13 10.68 -49.66 -15.41
C SER A 13 10.19 -50.32 -14.16
N MET A 14 8.91 -50.19 -13.91
CA MET A 14 7.88 -51.26 -13.78
C MET A 14 7.79 -51.94 -12.40
N THR A 15 6.68 -52.05 -11.94
CA THR A 15 5.31 -52.58 -12.05
C THR A 15 4.99 -53.51 -10.87
N ALA A 16 3.90 -53.25 -10.27
CA ALA A 16 2.83 -54.11 -9.74
C ALA A 16 3.19 -55.50 -9.15
N ALA A 17 2.72 -55.73 -7.94
CA ALA A 17 2.15 -57.03 -7.57
C ALA A 17 0.96 -56.86 -6.64
N LEU A 18 -0.19 -57.18 -7.17
CA LEU A 18 -1.47 -57.48 -6.51
C LEU A 18 -1.43 -58.96 -6.03
N LEU A 19 -2.34 -59.24 -5.10
CA LEU A 19 -3.02 -60.52 -4.77
C LEU A 19 -2.66 -61.17 -3.45
N ALA A 20 -3.54 -61.02 -2.51
CA ALA A 20 -4.53 -61.99 -2.06
C ALA A 20 -4.02 -63.17 -1.20
N GLY A 21 -4.55 -63.29 -0.03
CA GLY A 21 -4.48 -64.47 0.83
C GLY A 21 -5.51 -64.44 1.94
N CYS A 22 -6.69 -65.01 1.65
CA CYS A 22 -7.67 -65.41 2.68
C CYS A 22 -7.09 -66.57 3.52
N GLY A 23 -7.37 -66.54 4.83
CA GLY A 23 -7.15 -67.72 5.66
C GLY A 23 -7.86 -67.56 7.01
N SER A 24 -8.96 -68.31 7.15
CA SER A 24 -9.79 -68.43 8.33
C SER A 24 -9.06 -69.12 9.49
N GLY A 25 -9.44 -68.81 10.74
CA GLY A 25 -9.08 -69.56 11.90
C GLY A 25 -9.72 -69.02 13.17
N ASP A 26 -10.86 -69.58 13.56
CA ASP A 26 -11.51 -69.39 14.84
C ASP A 26 -10.59 -69.65 16.03
N ASN A 27 -10.64 -68.82 17.09
CA ASN A 27 -10.80 -69.34 18.45
C ASN A 27 -11.25 -68.25 19.44
N LYS A 28 -12.27 -68.66 20.24
CA LYS A 28 -12.90 -67.93 21.33
C LYS A 28 -11.96 -67.81 22.55
N ALA A 29 -12.00 -66.66 23.24
CA ALA A 29 -12.10 -66.57 24.69
C ALA A 29 -12.37 -65.15 25.19
N LYS A 30 -13.51 -64.99 25.86
CA LYS A 30 -13.93 -64.16 27.00
C LYS A 30 -13.09 -62.90 27.34
N GLY A 31 -13.67 -61.72 27.19
CA GLY A 31 -14.40 -61.02 28.26
C GLY A 31 -13.49 -60.08 29.06
N ASP A 32 -13.62 -58.77 28.79
CA ASP A 32 -13.79 -57.76 29.83
C ASP A 32 -14.33 -56.46 29.22
N THR A 33 -15.34 -55.95 29.87
CA THR A 33 -16.10 -54.78 29.44
C THR A 33 -15.45 -53.53 30.00
N GLU A 34 -14.58 -52.84 29.23
CA GLU A 34 -14.23 -51.47 29.51
C GLU A 34 -15.06 -50.55 28.65
N LYS A 35 -15.89 -49.72 29.32
CA LYS A 35 -16.58 -48.59 28.73
C LYS A 35 -15.52 -47.60 28.21
N LYS A 36 -15.31 -47.58 26.89
CA LYS A 36 -14.77 -46.43 26.21
C LYS A 36 -15.84 -45.35 26.21
N SER A 37 -15.60 -44.28 26.94
CA SER A 37 -16.26 -43.03 26.73
C SER A 37 -15.86 -42.55 25.33
N GLU A 38 -16.80 -42.55 24.40
CA GLU A 38 -16.72 -41.76 23.18
C GLU A 38 -16.76 -40.27 23.62
N SER A 39 -15.58 -39.67 23.76
CA SER A 39 -15.48 -38.25 23.55
C SER A 39 -15.70 -38.03 22.06
N ALA A 40 -16.85 -37.51 21.68
CA ALA A 40 -17.06 -36.93 20.38
C ALA A 40 -16.07 -35.76 20.28
N GLU A 41 -14.92 -35.98 19.67
CA GLU A 41 -14.14 -34.90 19.05
C GLU A 41 -15.07 -34.27 18.01
N LYS A 42 -15.60 -33.08 18.32
CA LYS A 42 -16.05 -32.16 17.30
C LYS A 42 -14.78 -31.85 16.50
N SER A 43 -14.65 -32.41 15.31
CA SER A 43 -13.83 -31.83 14.28
C SER A 43 -14.51 -30.49 13.91
N THR A 44 -14.09 -29.41 14.54
CA THR A 44 -14.31 -28.09 13.97
C THR A 44 -13.40 -28.06 12.75
N ASP A 45 -13.97 -28.04 11.54
CA ASP A 45 -13.19 -27.78 10.33
C ASP A 45 -12.49 -26.44 10.56
N GLU A 46 -11.17 -26.43 10.51
CA GLU A 46 -10.32 -25.25 10.71
C GLU A 46 -10.61 -24.27 9.56
N LYS A 47 -11.05 -23.05 9.91
CA LYS A 47 -11.35 -21.99 8.94
C LYS A 47 -10.04 -21.36 8.45
N THR A 48 -9.75 -21.52 7.18
CA THR A 48 -8.54 -20.98 6.56
C THR A 48 -8.89 -20.07 5.39
N LEU A 49 -8.49 -18.80 5.47
CA LEU A 49 -8.58 -17.82 4.38
C LEU A 49 -7.28 -17.85 3.58
N VAL A 50 -7.35 -18.13 2.27
CA VAL A 50 -6.20 -18.07 1.37
C VAL A 50 -6.29 -16.82 0.50
N TYR A 51 -5.43 -15.86 0.77
CA TYR A 51 -5.34 -14.58 0.07
C TYR A 51 -4.22 -14.61 -0.97
N GLY A 52 -4.52 -14.20 -2.21
CA GLY A 52 -3.53 -14.04 -3.27
C GLY A 52 -2.77 -12.72 -3.14
N SER A 53 -1.50 -12.79 -2.78
CA SER A 53 -0.64 -11.65 -2.47
C SER A 53 0.56 -11.55 -3.39
N GLY A 54 1.24 -10.40 -3.42
CA GLY A 54 2.66 -10.28 -3.79
C GLY A 54 3.57 -10.78 -2.68
N ASP A 55 4.87 -10.89 -2.95
CA ASP A 55 5.86 -11.28 -1.93
C ASP A 55 6.29 -10.06 -1.09
N TYR A 56 6.77 -10.35 0.10
CA TYR A 56 7.33 -9.36 1.02
C TYR A 56 8.83 -9.60 1.16
N THR A 57 9.60 -8.52 1.16
CA THR A 57 11.04 -8.59 1.47
C THR A 57 11.26 -8.63 2.97
N ASN A 58 10.55 -7.77 3.68
CA ASN A 58 10.60 -7.60 5.13
C ASN A 58 9.21 -7.23 5.66
N ILE A 59 8.95 -7.57 6.91
CA ILE A 59 7.74 -7.17 7.65
C ILE A 59 8.19 -6.43 8.90
N ASN A 60 8.31 -5.11 8.81
CA ASN A 60 8.65 -4.24 9.93
C ASN A 60 7.98 -2.87 9.72
N PRO A 61 6.92 -2.57 10.48
CA PRO A 61 6.13 -1.36 10.30
C PRO A 61 6.89 -0.07 10.60
N ALA A 62 7.96 -0.13 11.39
CA ALA A 62 8.77 1.05 11.69
C ALA A 62 9.75 1.44 10.57
N LEU A 63 9.99 0.56 9.61
CA LEU A 63 10.95 0.79 8.51
C LEU A 63 10.28 0.96 7.16
N TYR A 64 9.19 0.21 6.89
CA TYR A 64 8.56 0.10 5.58
C TYR A 64 7.08 0.47 5.66
N GLU A 65 6.64 1.36 4.77
CA GLU A 65 5.27 1.88 4.77
C GLU A 65 4.25 0.84 4.28
N HIS A 66 4.60 0.04 3.27
CA HIS A 66 3.63 -0.78 2.56
C HIS A 66 3.62 -2.24 3.02
N GLY A 67 2.43 -2.71 3.36
CA GLY A 67 2.20 -4.11 3.65
C GLY A 67 0.87 -4.36 4.33
N GLU A 68 -0.12 -4.88 3.60
CA GLU A 68 -1.41 -5.27 4.17
C GLU A 68 -1.27 -6.23 5.35
N ILE A 69 -0.24 -7.07 5.33
CA ILE A 69 0.06 -8.04 6.39
C ILE A 69 0.36 -7.36 7.74
N ASN A 70 0.81 -6.10 7.71
CA ASN A 70 1.13 -5.35 8.94
C ASN A 70 -0.09 -5.23 9.85
N SER A 71 -1.29 -4.98 9.32
CA SER A 71 -2.53 -4.86 10.09
C SER A 71 -2.98 -6.16 10.74
N LEU A 72 -2.50 -7.31 10.25
CA LEU A 72 -2.77 -8.61 10.86
C LEU A 72 -1.82 -8.90 12.02
N ILE A 73 -0.55 -8.52 11.88
CA ILE A 73 0.51 -8.87 12.85
C ILE A 73 0.65 -7.81 13.95
N PHE A 74 0.46 -6.54 13.63
CA PHE A 74 0.70 -5.43 14.54
C PHE A 74 -0.57 -4.64 14.84
N ALA A 75 -0.51 -3.80 15.88
CA ALA A 75 -1.51 -2.80 16.20
C ALA A 75 -0.83 -1.49 16.59
N GLY A 76 -1.49 -0.36 16.33
CA GLY A 76 -1.05 0.98 16.67
C GLY A 76 -1.65 1.50 17.96
N LEU A 77 -1.25 2.71 18.40
CA LEU A 77 -1.92 3.41 19.50
C LEU A 77 -3.37 3.77 19.14
N THR A 78 -3.56 4.15 17.89
CA THR A 78 -4.83 4.50 17.27
C THR A 78 -5.12 3.50 16.15
N ALA A 79 -6.35 3.50 15.65
CA ALA A 79 -6.78 2.80 14.45
C ALA A 79 -7.76 3.69 13.67
N HIS A 80 -8.19 3.25 12.50
CA HIS A 80 -9.28 3.88 11.76
C HIS A 80 -10.53 2.99 11.80
N ASP A 81 -11.71 3.62 11.78
CA ASP A 81 -12.99 2.93 11.65
C ASP A 81 -13.44 2.84 10.17
N GLU A 82 -14.67 2.38 9.93
CA GLU A 82 -15.26 2.22 8.60
C GLU A 82 -15.38 3.56 7.83
N GLU A 83 -15.45 4.68 8.54
CA GLU A 83 -15.52 6.03 7.96
C GLU A 83 -14.15 6.74 7.92
N ASP A 84 -13.06 5.99 8.04
CA ASP A 84 -11.67 6.47 8.05
C ASP A 84 -11.35 7.47 9.18
N LYS A 85 -12.13 7.43 10.29
CA LYS A 85 -11.90 8.27 11.46
C LYS A 85 -10.98 7.59 12.44
N VAL A 86 -10.11 8.39 13.06
CA VAL A 86 -9.23 7.93 14.13
C VAL A 86 -10.03 7.49 15.35
N VAL A 87 -9.79 6.27 15.81
CA VAL A 87 -10.41 5.65 16.98
C VAL A 87 -9.36 5.05 17.93
N PRO A 88 -9.71 4.81 19.21
CA PRO A 88 -8.84 4.14 20.17
C PRO A 88 -8.46 2.71 19.74
N ALA A 89 -7.18 2.34 19.90
CA ALA A 89 -6.67 0.99 19.70
C ALA A 89 -5.85 0.51 20.90
N LEU A 90 -4.50 0.45 20.83
CA LEU A 90 -3.68 0.12 22.00
C LEU A 90 -3.73 1.22 23.07
N ALA A 91 -4.03 2.46 22.71
CA ALA A 91 -4.44 3.49 23.62
C ALA A 91 -5.97 3.46 23.79
N GLU A 92 -6.45 3.47 25.05
CA GLU A 92 -7.89 3.57 25.38
C GLU A 92 -8.42 4.99 25.16
N SER A 93 -7.53 5.99 25.31
CA SER A 93 -7.85 7.42 25.17
C SER A 93 -6.57 8.25 25.06
N TRP A 94 -6.74 9.48 24.62
CA TRP A 94 -5.67 10.48 24.63
C TRP A 94 -6.22 11.87 24.93
N GLU A 95 -5.32 12.76 25.37
CA GLU A 95 -5.60 14.16 25.66
C GLU A 95 -4.55 15.03 24.97
N TRP A 96 -4.99 16.17 24.41
CA TRP A 96 -4.09 17.20 23.89
C TRP A 96 -3.93 18.32 24.93
N ASP A 97 -2.70 18.71 25.21
CA ASP A 97 -2.38 19.88 26.04
C ASP A 97 -1.70 20.95 25.17
N GLU A 98 -2.47 21.99 24.84
CA GLU A 98 -2.02 23.13 24.03
C GLU A 98 -0.82 23.85 24.66
N ALA A 99 -0.76 23.98 26.00
CA ALA A 99 0.30 24.70 26.68
C ALA A 99 1.66 24.00 26.54
N SER A 100 1.69 22.68 26.57
CA SER A 100 2.90 21.87 26.40
C SER A 100 3.04 21.31 25.01
N LYS A 101 2.09 21.54 24.11
CA LYS A 101 2.02 20.97 22.77
C LYS A 101 2.23 19.46 22.77
N SER A 102 1.49 18.75 23.60
CA SER A 102 1.70 17.32 23.77
C SER A 102 0.41 16.53 23.82
N TYR A 103 0.45 15.36 23.22
CA TYR A 103 -0.53 14.30 23.44
C TYR A 103 -0.10 13.45 24.64
N THR A 104 -1.07 13.11 25.52
CA THR A 104 -0.90 12.10 26.56
C THR A 104 -1.81 10.94 26.26
N PHE A 105 -1.24 9.76 25.99
CA PHE A 105 -1.97 8.53 25.69
C PHE A 105 -2.06 7.65 26.94
N HIS A 106 -3.26 7.12 27.20
CA HIS A 106 -3.54 6.14 28.23
C HIS A 106 -3.66 4.76 27.60
N LEU A 107 -2.70 3.87 27.89
CA LEU A 107 -2.58 2.56 27.23
C LEU A 107 -3.44 1.51 27.92
N ARG A 108 -3.94 0.54 27.14
CA ARG A 108 -4.53 -0.70 27.65
C ARG A 108 -3.51 -1.46 28.49
N LYS A 109 -4.00 -2.17 29.53
CA LYS A 109 -3.14 -2.88 30.49
C LYS A 109 -3.15 -4.40 30.31
N ASP A 110 -4.01 -4.90 29.46
CA ASP A 110 -4.27 -6.33 29.21
C ASP A 110 -3.76 -6.82 27.86
N VAL A 111 -3.00 -5.97 27.14
CA VAL A 111 -2.45 -6.31 25.83
C VAL A 111 -1.15 -7.10 26.00
N LYS A 112 -1.01 -8.14 25.18
CA LYS A 112 0.20 -8.95 25.07
C LYS A 112 0.70 -8.98 23.63
N PHE A 113 2.00 -9.13 23.50
CA PHE A 113 2.60 -9.57 22.24
C PHE A 113 2.31 -11.04 21.97
N HIS A 114 2.52 -11.50 20.74
CA HIS A 114 2.26 -12.89 20.31
C HIS A 114 3.08 -13.93 21.09
N ASP A 115 4.21 -13.55 21.67
CA ASP A 115 5.08 -14.38 22.50
C ASP A 115 4.67 -14.40 23.98
N GLY A 116 3.66 -13.62 24.36
CA GLY A 116 3.08 -13.56 25.69
C GLY A 116 3.62 -12.45 26.60
N GLU A 117 4.66 -11.70 26.16
CA GLU A 117 5.16 -10.55 26.92
C GLU A 117 4.14 -9.39 26.89
N ALA A 118 4.09 -8.62 27.97
CA ALA A 118 3.15 -7.52 28.12
C ALA A 118 3.58 -6.31 27.25
N PHE A 119 2.60 -5.69 26.57
CA PHE A 119 2.78 -4.40 25.93
C PHE A 119 2.83 -3.27 26.96
N THR A 120 3.76 -2.34 26.80
CA THR A 120 3.98 -1.21 27.68
C THR A 120 4.32 0.09 26.93
N SER A 121 4.33 1.20 27.65
CA SER A 121 4.76 2.51 27.14
C SER A 121 6.21 2.52 26.61
N ALA A 122 7.06 1.62 27.13
CA ALA A 122 8.44 1.49 26.69
C ALA A 122 8.54 0.97 25.24
N ASP A 123 7.58 0.13 24.78
CA ASP A 123 7.53 -0.39 23.42
C ASP A 123 7.12 0.73 22.43
N VAL A 124 6.19 1.58 22.83
CA VAL A 124 5.79 2.77 22.05
C VAL A 124 6.97 3.69 21.84
N LYS A 125 7.66 4.05 22.93
CA LYS A 125 8.86 4.90 22.85
C LYS A 125 9.92 4.27 21.97
N PHE A 126 10.19 2.97 22.13
CA PHE A 126 11.17 2.25 21.33
C PHE A 126 10.82 2.29 19.83
N THR A 127 9.54 2.09 19.47
CA THR A 127 9.08 2.14 18.08
C THR A 127 9.31 3.51 17.46
N LEU A 128 8.89 4.57 18.14
CA LEU A 128 9.03 5.94 17.64
C LEU A 128 10.51 6.37 17.56
N ASP A 129 11.33 6.01 18.56
CA ASP A 129 12.77 6.26 18.53
C ASP A 129 13.42 5.52 17.34
N THR A 130 12.99 4.28 17.04
CA THR A 130 13.46 3.49 15.88
C THR A 130 13.13 4.17 14.55
N ILE A 131 11.90 4.68 14.40
CA ILE A 131 11.48 5.39 13.18
C ILE A 131 12.30 6.66 12.97
N MET A 132 12.53 7.43 14.04
CA MET A 132 13.20 8.71 13.98
C MET A 132 14.73 8.63 13.93
N ASP A 133 15.31 7.45 14.16
CA ASP A 133 16.76 7.25 14.07
C ASP A 133 17.20 7.28 12.60
N PRO A 134 18.01 8.27 12.19
CA PRO A 134 18.43 8.40 10.79
C PRO A 134 19.27 7.21 10.31
N ASP A 135 19.92 6.47 11.22
CA ASP A 135 20.73 5.30 10.86
C ASP A 135 19.85 4.13 10.37
N ASN A 136 18.55 4.12 10.72
CA ASN A 136 17.59 3.12 10.27
C ASN A 136 16.98 3.41 8.90
N ALA A 137 17.14 4.63 8.36
CA ALA A 137 16.64 5.06 7.06
C ALA A 137 15.15 4.71 6.84
N SER A 138 14.30 4.90 7.86
CA SER A 138 12.87 4.61 7.80
C SER A 138 12.18 5.45 6.73
N GLU A 139 11.38 4.81 5.88
CA GLU A 139 10.60 5.46 4.81
C GLU A 139 9.56 6.45 5.35
N ILE A 140 9.12 6.24 6.60
CA ILE A 140 8.08 7.05 7.25
C ILE A 140 8.62 8.08 8.25
N ALA A 141 9.94 8.22 8.37
CA ALA A 141 10.56 9.13 9.36
C ALA A 141 10.04 10.57 9.27
N SER A 142 9.73 11.06 8.07
CA SER A 142 9.21 12.42 7.85
C SER A 142 7.85 12.68 8.51
N ASN A 143 7.03 11.65 8.74
CA ASN A 143 5.73 11.78 9.40
C ASN A 143 5.90 12.13 10.89
N TYR A 144 7.02 11.78 11.48
CA TYR A 144 7.32 11.92 12.91
C TYR A 144 8.32 13.04 13.24
N GLU A 145 8.78 13.80 12.24
CA GLU A 145 9.82 14.84 12.41
C GLU A 145 9.42 15.98 13.38
N ASP A 146 8.12 16.13 13.68
CA ASP A 146 7.61 17.12 14.63
C ASP A 146 7.70 16.66 16.09
N ILE A 147 7.99 15.41 16.37
CA ILE A 147 8.19 14.90 17.73
C ILE A 147 9.49 15.47 18.29
N THR A 148 9.39 16.13 19.45
CA THR A 148 10.52 16.72 20.18
C THR A 148 10.85 16.00 21.48
N GLY A 149 9.94 15.16 21.96
CA GLY A 149 10.15 14.38 23.17
C GLY A 149 9.11 13.29 23.35
N ILE A 150 9.54 12.17 23.93
CA ILE A 150 8.68 11.03 24.29
C ILE A 150 9.00 10.65 25.72
N GLU A 151 8.02 10.80 26.60
CA GLU A 151 8.11 10.45 28.01
C GLU A 151 7.21 9.25 28.32
N THR A 152 7.70 8.34 29.16
CA THR A 152 6.97 7.16 29.64
C THR A 152 6.94 7.18 31.17
N PRO A 153 6.04 7.99 31.79
CA PRO A 153 6.01 8.18 33.25
C PRO A 153 5.74 6.89 34.03
N ASP A 154 5.00 5.97 33.41
CA ASP A 154 4.70 4.63 33.91
C ASP A 154 4.42 3.67 32.72
N ASP A 155 4.23 2.38 32.98
CA ASP A 155 4.03 1.36 31.96
C ASP A 155 2.78 1.55 31.08
N SER A 156 1.85 2.39 31.49
CA SER A 156 0.56 2.61 30.81
C SER A 156 0.32 4.04 30.34
N THR A 157 1.34 4.91 30.39
CA THR A 157 1.21 6.30 29.98
C THR A 157 2.35 6.70 29.05
N VAL A 158 2.01 7.28 27.89
CA VAL A 158 2.97 7.87 26.95
C VAL A 158 2.62 9.32 26.72
N LYS A 159 3.60 10.21 26.87
CA LYS A 159 3.47 11.61 26.52
C LYS A 159 4.37 11.95 25.34
N ILE A 160 3.77 12.41 24.24
CA ILE A 160 4.46 12.79 23.00
C ILE A 160 4.37 14.30 22.85
N THR A 161 5.51 14.99 22.88
CA THR A 161 5.60 16.44 22.72
C THR A 161 5.99 16.80 21.29
N LEU A 162 5.28 17.75 20.68
CA LEU A 162 5.47 18.19 19.31
C LEU A 162 6.07 19.60 19.24
N LYS A 163 6.67 19.97 18.11
CA LYS A 163 7.14 21.34 17.82
C LYS A 163 5.97 22.32 17.75
N ALA A 164 4.89 21.89 17.10
CA ALA A 164 3.63 22.61 16.91
C ALA A 164 2.47 21.59 16.97
N PRO A 165 1.21 22.02 17.12
CA PRO A 165 0.06 21.15 16.94
C PRO A 165 0.18 20.43 15.59
N ASN A 166 -0.10 19.13 15.59
CA ASN A 166 -0.17 18.33 14.38
C ASN A 166 -1.27 17.28 14.56
N VAL A 167 -2.45 17.52 14.00
CA VAL A 167 -3.59 16.61 14.15
C VAL A 167 -3.37 15.30 13.38
N ALA A 168 -2.61 15.33 12.28
CA ALA A 168 -2.24 14.13 11.52
C ALA A 168 -1.38 13.14 12.34
N MET A 169 -0.80 13.58 13.46
CA MET A 169 -0.07 12.68 14.35
C MET A 169 -0.94 11.52 14.85
N LEU A 170 -2.24 11.73 15.03
CA LEU A 170 -3.15 10.66 15.44
C LEU A 170 -3.35 9.60 14.36
N ASP A 171 -3.32 10.00 13.10
CA ASP A 171 -3.32 9.07 11.94
C ASP A 171 -1.99 8.31 11.83
N TYR A 172 -0.86 8.99 12.05
CA TYR A 172 0.46 8.33 12.02
C TYR A 172 0.67 7.32 13.15
N LEU A 173 -0.01 7.50 14.30
CA LEU A 173 0.08 6.58 15.43
C LEU A 173 -0.74 5.29 15.26
N THR A 174 -1.33 5.06 14.09
CA THR A 174 -1.83 3.75 13.67
C THR A 174 -0.70 2.77 13.32
N ILE A 175 0.54 3.25 13.25
CA ILE A 175 1.73 2.43 13.00
C ILE A 175 1.87 1.30 14.02
N GLY A 176 2.18 0.11 13.55
CA GLY A 176 2.35 -1.06 14.41
C GLY A 176 3.49 -0.91 15.41
N ILE A 177 3.20 -1.24 16.67
CA ILE A 177 4.18 -1.12 17.76
C ILE A 177 5.11 -2.35 17.79
N LEU A 178 6.42 -2.08 17.84
CA LEU A 178 7.48 -3.08 17.91
C LEU A 178 7.72 -3.57 19.35
N PRO A 179 8.02 -4.88 19.55
CA PRO A 179 8.37 -5.43 20.84
C PRO A 179 9.81 -5.05 21.22
N LYS A 180 9.96 -4.07 22.11
CA LYS A 180 11.27 -3.61 22.60
C LYS A 180 12.14 -4.77 23.11
N HIS A 181 11.55 -5.70 23.86
CA HIS A 181 12.26 -6.82 24.48
C HIS A 181 12.96 -7.75 23.48
N LEU A 182 12.51 -7.78 22.21
CA LEU A 182 13.14 -8.56 21.15
C LEU A 182 14.19 -7.79 20.36
N LEU A 183 14.10 -6.44 20.30
CA LEU A 183 14.89 -5.62 19.38
C LEU A 183 15.86 -4.65 20.06
N GLU A 184 15.72 -4.40 21.37
CA GLU A 184 16.61 -3.46 22.08
C GLU A 184 18.08 -3.89 21.97
N GLY A 185 18.92 -2.97 21.48
CA GLY A 185 20.37 -3.18 21.30
C GLY A 185 20.75 -3.99 20.07
N LYS A 186 19.81 -4.28 19.18
CA LYS A 186 20.06 -4.94 17.90
C LYS A 186 20.04 -3.94 16.73
N ASP A 187 20.59 -4.36 15.60
CA ASP A 187 20.43 -3.65 14.33
C ASP A 187 19.04 -3.99 13.75
N VAL A 188 18.10 -3.06 13.91
CA VAL A 188 16.70 -3.26 13.53
C VAL A 188 16.52 -3.46 12.03
N VAL A 189 17.42 -2.91 11.22
CA VAL A 189 17.35 -2.99 9.75
C VAL A 189 17.64 -4.39 9.24
N THR A 190 18.58 -5.10 9.90
CA THR A 190 19.07 -6.41 9.44
C THR A 190 18.70 -7.57 10.34
N ASP A 191 17.99 -7.33 11.45
CA ASP A 191 17.62 -8.39 12.40
C ASP A 191 16.65 -9.41 11.77
N ASP A 192 16.78 -10.66 12.19
CA ASP A 192 15.89 -11.76 11.78
C ASP A 192 14.41 -11.52 12.15
N PHE A 193 14.12 -10.56 13.02
CA PHE A 193 12.77 -10.10 13.34
C PHE A 193 11.99 -9.72 12.07
N ASN A 194 12.64 -9.09 11.10
CA ASN A 194 12.01 -8.67 9.86
C ASN A 194 11.47 -9.82 9.01
N ARG A 195 11.87 -11.06 9.32
CA ARG A 195 11.38 -12.31 8.72
C ARG A 195 10.58 -13.17 9.71
N ASN A 196 10.67 -12.87 10.99
CA ASN A 196 9.97 -13.54 12.07
C ASN A 196 9.29 -12.53 13.01
N PRO A 197 8.38 -11.69 12.47
CA PRO A 197 7.77 -10.61 13.22
C PRO A 197 6.91 -11.13 14.37
N VAL A 198 6.98 -10.42 15.48
CA VAL A 198 6.14 -10.60 16.66
C VAL A 198 5.45 -9.27 16.94
N GLY A 199 4.14 -9.24 16.92
CA GLY A 199 3.33 -8.06 17.17
C GLY A 199 2.27 -8.31 18.23
N CYS A 200 1.28 -7.42 18.29
CA CYS A 200 0.10 -7.53 19.15
C CYS A 200 -1.20 -7.41 18.35
N GLY A 201 -1.14 -7.69 17.05
CA GLY A 201 -2.29 -7.75 16.16
C GLY A 201 -3.11 -9.04 16.28
N PRO A 202 -4.18 -9.18 15.48
CA PRO A 202 -5.12 -10.30 15.56
C PRO A 202 -4.54 -11.65 15.11
N TYR A 203 -3.47 -11.66 14.35
CA TYR A 203 -2.83 -12.88 13.84
C TYR A 203 -1.33 -12.87 14.08
N LYS A 204 -0.75 -14.05 14.37
CA LYS A 204 0.67 -14.25 14.57
C LYS A 204 1.29 -15.13 13.49
N LEU A 205 2.54 -14.88 13.17
CA LEU A 205 3.29 -15.62 12.16
C LEU A 205 3.51 -17.07 12.62
N VAL A 206 3.23 -18.02 11.70
CA VAL A 206 3.53 -19.46 11.86
C VAL A 206 4.72 -19.85 11.00
N SER A 207 4.69 -19.48 9.72
CA SER A 207 5.79 -19.78 8.78
C SER A 207 5.82 -18.77 7.63
N TRP A 208 7.01 -18.57 7.10
CA TRP A 208 7.26 -17.82 5.88
C TRP A 208 8.10 -18.65 4.93
N ASP A 209 7.47 -19.21 3.93
CA ASP A 209 8.10 -19.96 2.84
C ASP A 209 8.32 -18.99 1.67
N GLU A 210 9.55 -18.51 1.54
CA GLU A 210 9.93 -17.44 0.59
C GLU A 210 9.49 -17.76 -0.85
N GLY A 211 8.85 -16.79 -1.51
CA GLY A 211 8.31 -16.93 -2.86
C GLY A 211 7.12 -17.89 -2.98
N GLN A 212 6.59 -18.41 -1.88
CA GLN A 212 5.48 -19.37 -1.87
C GLN A 212 4.30 -18.89 -1.03
N SER A 213 4.51 -18.72 0.30
CA SER A 213 3.42 -18.32 1.20
C SER A 213 3.91 -17.81 2.55
N ILE A 214 3.08 -16.99 3.18
CA ILE A 214 3.21 -16.61 4.59
C ILE A 214 1.94 -17.10 5.29
N THR A 215 2.12 -17.91 6.32
CA THR A 215 1.01 -18.49 7.10
C THR A 215 0.91 -17.83 8.45
N LEU A 216 -0.27 -17.32 8.75
CA LEU A 216 -0.61 -16.71 10.03
C LEU A 216 -1.68 -17.56 10.72
N GLU A 217 -1.64 -17.64 12.06
CA GLU A 217 -2.72 -18.22 12.87
C GLU A 217 -3.32 -17.15 13.78
N LYS A 218 -4.59 -17.29 14.15
CA LYS A 218 -5.27 -16.34 15.03
C LYS A 218 -4.55 -16.23 16.38
N PHE A 219 -4.58 -15.04 16.94
CA PHE A 219 -4.12 -14.76 18.29
C PHE A 219 -5.31 -14.75 19.25
N ASP A 220 -5.46 -15.82 20.05
CA ASP A 220 -6.61 -15.99 20.93
C ASP A 220 -6.68 -14.91 22.04
N ASP A 221 -5.54 -14.33 22.45
CA ASP A 221 -5.43 -13.26 23.44
C ASP A 221 -5.51 -11.84 22.82
N PHE A 222 -5.99 -11.72 21.56
CA PHE A 222 -6.12 -10.41 20.92
C PHE A 222 -7.08 -9.50 21.71
N TYR A 223 -6.69 -8.26 21.96
CA TYR A 223 -7.38 -7.34 22.89
C TYR A 223 -8.81 -6.95 22.47
N LEU A 224 -9.20 -7.09 21.21
CA LEU A 224 -10.59 -6.92 20.74
C LEU A 224 -11.37 -8.24 20.66
N GLY A 225 -10.77 -9.35 21.09
CA GLY A 225 -11.35 -10.69 21.03
C GLY A 225 -10.72 -11.56 19.94
N ALA A 226 -10.75 -12.88 20.15
CA ALA A 226 -10.14 -13.83 19.22
C ALA A 226 -10.80 -13.77 17.83
N PRO A 227 -10.03 -13.69 16.73
CA PRO A 227 -10.54 -13.79 15.38
C PRO A 227 -11.34 -15.08 15.14
N LYS A 228 -12.34 -15.02 14.24
CA LYS A 228 -13.19 -16.16 13.92
C LYS A 228 -12.59 -17.09 12.86
N ILE A 229 -11.70 -16.57 12.01
CA ILE A 229 -10.94 -17.33 11.02
C ILE A 229 -9.69 -17.84 11.73
N ASP A 230 -9.43 -19.15 11.67
CA ASP A 230 -8.34 -19.78 12.43
C ASP A 230 -6.97 -19.50 11.80
N LYS A 231 -6.92 -19.44 10.46
CA LYS A 231 -5.68 -19.20 9.69
C LYS A 231 -5.89 -18.23 8.53
N VAL A 232 -4.86 -17.44 8.26
CA VAL A 232 -4.76 -16.64 7.03
C VAL A 232 -3.46 -17.01 6.32
N VAL A 233 -3.57 -17.39 5.05
CA VAL A 233 -2.42 -17.75 4.21
C VAL A 233 -2.30 -16.69 3.11
N PHE A 234 -1.24 -15.91 3.15
CA PHE A 234 -0.82 -15.06 2.04
C PHE A 234 -0.09 -15.94 1.03
N LYS A 235 -0.77 -16.38 -0.01
CA LYS A 235 -0.19 -17.17 -1.09
C LYS A 235 0.46 -16.24 -2.11
N ILE A 236 1.76 -16.41 -2.37
CA ILE A 236 2.49 -15.52 -3.26
C ILE A 236 2.13 -15.84 -4.70
N VAL A 237 1.46 -14.91 -5.35
CA VAL A 237 1.02 -14.95 -6.76
C VAL A 237 1.15 -13.54 -7.32
N GLU A 238 2.29 -13.23 -7.93
CA GLU A 238 2.59 -11.88 -8.42
C GLU A 238 1.66 -11.43 -9.55
N ASP A 239 1.39 -12.34 -10.48
CA ASP A 239 0.58 -12.07 -11.67
C ASP A 239 -0.92 -12.08 -11.36
N THR A 240 -1.63 -10.98 -11.64
CA THR A 240 -3.06 -10.82 -11.35
C THR A 240 -3.95 -11.76 -12.15
N GLN A 241 -3.56 -12.12 -13.38
CA GLN A 241 -4.28 -13.10 -14.18
C GLN A 241 -4.15 -14.51 -13.58
N ALA A 242 -2.96 -14.83 -13.03
CA ALA A 242 -2.77 -16.07 -12.29
C ALA A 242 -3.62 -16.09 -10.99
N ARG A 243 -3.75 -14.95 -10.28
CA ARG A 243 -4.68 -14.85 -9.14
C ARG A 243 -6.11 -15.16 -9.56
N ALA A 244 -6.59 -14.56 -10.64
CA ALA A 244 -7.93 -14.83 -11.16
C ALA A 244 -8.15 -16.31 -11.53
N LEU A 245 -7.16 -16.98 -12.13
CA LEU A 245 -7.23 -18.41 -12.42
C LEU A 245 -7.27 -19.27 -11.14
N GLN A 246 -6.49 -18.92 -10.12
CA GLN A 246 -6.45 -19.64 -8.85
C GLN A 246 -7.72 -19.41 -8.01
N LEU A 247 -8.35 -18.24 -8.07
CA LEU A 247 -9.70 -18.03 -7.53
C LEU A 247 -10.70 -19.01 -8.17
N LYS A 248 -10.72 -19.10 -9.50
CA LYS A 248 -11.62 -20.04 -10.23
C LYS A 248 -11.37 -21.50 -9.90
N SER A 249 -10.12 -21.90 -9.68
CA SER A 249 -9.79 -23.28 -9.29
C SER A 249 -10.08 -23.58 -7.83
N GLY A 250 -10.37 -22.56 -7.03
CA GLY A 250 -10.59 -22.67 -5.58
C GLY A 250 -9.30 -22.76 -4.76
N GLU A 251 -8.16 -22.43 -5.35
CA GLU A 251 -6.87 -22.35 -4.68
C GLU A 251 -6.68 -21.06 -3.89
N LEU A 252 -7.45 -20.01 -4.22
CA LEU A 252 -7.57 -18.76 -3.47
C LEU A 252 -9.02 -18.56 -3.04
N ASP A 253 -9.19 -17.87 -1.93
CA ASP A 253 -10.50 -17.46 -1.40
C ASP A 253 -10.79 -15.98 -1.65
N LEU A 254 -9.72 -15.17 -1.71
CA LEU A 254 -9.75 -13.72 -1.88
C LEU A 254 -8.51 -13.27 -2.65
N ALA A 255 -8.67 -12.34 -3.59
CA ALA A 255 -7.54 -11.65 -4.21
C ALA A 255 -7.96 -10.31 -4.81
N GLN A 256 -7.01 -9.36 -4.83
CA GLN A 256 -7.10 -8.18 -5.68
C GLN A 256 -6.72 -8.57 -7.11
N VAL A 257 -7.54 -8.14 -8.07
CA VAL A 257 -7.35 -8.42 -9.50
C VAL A 257 -7.52 -7.13 -10.33
N THR A 258 -7.13 -7.16 -11.61
CA THR A 258 -7.39 -6.03 -12.51
C THR A 258 -8.89 -5.94 -12.85
N PRO A 259 -9.40 -4.77 -13.28
CA PRO A 259 -10.77 -4.63 -13.78
C PRO A 259 -11.12 -5.68 -14.85
N LYS A 260 -10.20 -5.91 -15.79
CA LYS A 260 -10.35 -6.91 -16.85
C LYS A 260 -10.48 -8.34 -16.33
N ASP A 261 -9.70 -8.67 -15.29
CA ASP A 261 -9.75 -10.00 -14.70
C ASP A 261 -11.02 -10.20 -13.84
N ALA A 262 -11.54 -9.11 -13.25
CA ALA A 262 -12.77 -9.13 -12.47
C ALA A 262 -14.03 -9.42 -13.30
N GLU A 263 -14.11 -8.96 -14.57
CA GLU A 263 -15.26 -9.17 -15.46
C GLU A 263 -15.73 -10.64 -15.50
N GLN A 264 -14.80 -11.58 -15.41
CA GLN A 264 -15.11 -13.01 -15.48
C GLN A 264 -15.83 -13.56 -14.24
N PHE A 265 -15.93 -12.77 -13.16
CA PHE A 265 -16.56 -13.15 -11.88
C PHE A 265 -17.89 -12.42 -11.63
N GLU A 266 -18.23 -11.35 -12.36
CA GLU A 266 -19.40 -10.50 -12.13
C GLU A 266 -20.73 -11.27 -12.06
N ASN A 267 -20.83 -12.41 -12.77
CA ASN A 267 -22.02 -13.26 -12.78
C ASN A 267 -21.66 -14.73 -12.52
N ALA A 268 -20.54 -15.00 -11.89
CA ALA A 268 -20.09 -16.35 -11.58
C ALA A 268 -20.65 -16.80 -10.23
N ASP A 269 -21.30 -17.96 -10.20
CA ASP A 269 -21.80 -18.55 -8.95
C ASP A 269 -20.65 -18.82 -7.99
N GLY A 270 -20.84 -18.50 -6.70
CA GLY A 270 -19.87 -18.75 -5.63
C GLY A 270 -18.81 -17.66 -5.46
N PHE A 271 -18.92 -16.52 -6.17
CA PHE A 271 -18.02 -15.39 -6.06
C PHE A 271 -18.75 -14.07 -5.86
N VAL A 272 -18.06 -13.13 -5.20
CA VAL A 272 -18.46 -11.73 -5.06
C VAL A 272 -17.34 -10.87 -5.66
N VAL A 273 -17.73 -9.86 -6.44
CA VAL A 273 -16.82 -8.82 -6.92
C VAL A 273 -17.11 -7.55 -6.14
N ASP A 274 -16.16 -7.11 -5.35
CA ASP A 274 -16.22 -5.88 -4.58
C ASP A 274 -15.38 -4.80 -5.28
N ILE A 275 -16.06 -3.73 -5.71
CA ILE A 275 -15.45 -2.55 -6.32
C ILE A 275 -15.30 -1.52 -5.20
N MET A 276 -14.09 -1.35 -4.72
CA MET A 276 -13.80 -0.46 -3.60
C MET A 276 -13.15 0.82 -4.11
N LYS A 277 -13.65 1.95 -3.62
CA LYS A 277 -13.02 3.23 -3.90
C LYS A 277 -11.66 3.32 -3.24
N THR A 278 -10.72 3.97 -3.89
CA THR A 278 -9.41 4.27 -3.29
C THR A 278 -9.13 5.76 -3.33
N ALA A 279 -8.26 6.22 -2.46
CA ALA A 279 -7.66 7.55 -2.56
C ALA A 279 -6.47 7.56 -3.54
N ASP A 280 -6.17 6.42 -4.18
CA ASP A 280 -4.99 6.20 -5.00
C ASP A 280 -5.12 6.85 -6.38
N TYR A 281 -4.34 7.90 -6.62
CA TYR A 281 -4.23 8.49 -7.95
C TYR A 281 -2.99 8.00 -8.70
N ARG A 282 -3.08 8.00 -10.03
CA ARG A 282 -1.96 7.78 -10.94
C ARG A 282 -1.61 9.07 -11.64
N GLY A 283 -0.31 9.34 -11.80
CA GLY A 283 0.19 10.51 -12.50
C GLY A 283 1.59 10.30 -13.07
N ILE A 284 1.93 11.08 -14.10
CA ILE A 284 3.28 11.18 -14.61
C ILE A 284 4.03 12.18 -13.73
N LEU A 285 4.97 11.70 -12.94
CA LEU A 285 5.95 12.52 -12.24
C LEU A 285 7.01 13.01 -13.23
N TYR A 286 7.41 14.26 -13.16
CA TYR A 286 8.52 14.83 -13.91
C TYR A 286 9.67 15.20 -12.97
N ASN A 287 10.89 14.79 -13.30
CA ASN A 287 12.05 15.02 -12.48
C ASN A 287 12.66 16.41 -12.74
N PHE A 288 12.33 17.39 -11.94
CA PHE A 288 12.92 18.74 -12.02
C PHE A 288 14.39 18.80 -11.56
N GLY A 289 14.92 17.74 -10.98
CA GLY A 289 16.34 17.57 -10.71
C GLY A 289 17.13 17.18 -11.97
N SER A 290 16.48 16.68 -13.01
CA SER A 290 17.10 16.39 -14.30
C SER A 290 17.47 17.67 -15.05
N GLU A 291 18.49 17.60 -15.93
CA GLU A 291 18.89 18.74 -16.75
C GLU A 291 17.75 19.23 -17.65
N PHE A 292 16.98 18.31 -18.23
CA PHE A 292 15.89 18.61 -19.17
C PHE A 292 14.70 19.29 -18.47
N PHE A 293 14.05 18.64 -17.50
CA PHE A 293 12.87 19.22 -16.82
C PHE A 293 13.26 20.35 -15.85
N GLY A 294 14.47 20.37 -15.31
CA GLY A 294 14.99 21.51 -14.54
C GLY A 294 15.08 22.78 -15.36
N LYS A 295 15.38 22.67 -16.66
CA LYS A 295 15.46 23.78 -17.62
C LYS A 295 14.09 24.15 -18.20
N HIS A 296 13.17 23.19 -18.32
CA HIS A 296 11.88 23.33 -19.02
C HIS A 296 10.69 23.05 -18.09
N ARG A 297 10.63 23.76 -16.96
CA ARG A 297 9.62 23.58 -15.91
C ARG A 297 8.20 23.87 -16.36
N GLU A 298 8.01 24.60 -17.46
CA GLU A 298 6.70 24.88 -18.07
C GLU A 298 6.03 23.65 -18.70
N LEU A 299 6.82 22.64 -19.07
CA LEU A 299 6.33 21.50 -19.84
C LEU A 299 5.21 20.69 -19.16
N PRO A 300 5.29 20.32 -17.89
CA PRO A 300 4.24 19.51 -17.26
C PRO A 300 2.84 20.11 -17.40
N ASN A 301 2.69 21.43 -17.23
CA ASN A 301 1.42 22.14 -17.40
C ASN A 301 0.93 22.07 -18.85
N ILE A 302 1.84 22.28 -19.82
CA ILE A 302 1.51 22.23 -21.25
C ILE A 302 1.14 20.82 -21.68
N LEU A 303 1.96 19.83 -21.33
CA LEU A 303 1.77 18.42 -21.69
C LEU A 303 0.51 17.81 -21.08
N SER A 304 0.06 18.33 -19.94
CA SER A 304 -1.18 17.89 -19.29
C SER A 304 -2.43 18.08 -20.15
N TYR A 305 -2.44 19.06 -21.07
CA TYR A 305 -3.54 19.22 -22.05
C TYR A 305 -3.54 18.13 -23.13
N ALA A 306 -2.41 17.47 -23.36
CA ALA A 306 -2.32 16.42 -24.39
C ALA A 306 -2.80 15.04 -23.89
N ILE A 307 -3.05 14.85 -22.59
CA ILE A 307 -3.41 13.55 -22.01
C ILE A 307 -4.92 13.37 -21.98
N ASP A 308 -5.41 12.38 -22.74
CA ASP A 308 -6.82 11.96 -22.75
C ASP A 308 -7.12 11.03 -21.58
N ARG A 309 -7.40 11.64 -20.42
CA ARG A 309 -7.69 10.93 -19.16
C ARG A 309 -8.91 10.05 -19.26
N GLN A 310 -9.96 10.52 -19.95
CA GLN A 310 -11.20 9.76 -20.06
C GLN A 310 -10.99 8.49 -20.89
N SER A 311 -10.25 8.58 -21.99
CA SER A 311 -9.89 7.41 -22.79
C SER A 311 -9.10 6.38 -21.98
N ILE A 312 -8.22 6.82 -21.07
CA ILE A 312 -7.48 5.93 -20.15
C ILE A 312 -8.43 5.26 -19.16
N VAL A 313 -9.33 6.02 -18.52
CA VAL A 313 -10.35 5.48 -17.61
C VAL A 313 -11.22 4.44 -18.32
N ASP A 314 -11.67 4.74 -19.55
CA ASP A 314 -12.57 3.85 -20.29
C ASP A 314 -11.87 2.59 -20.80
N SER A 315 -10.61 2.69 -21.26
CA SER A 315 -9.92 1.59 -21.94
C SER A 315 -9.00 0.75 -21.05
N VAL A 316 -8.37 1.34 -20.05
CA VAL A 316 -7.47 0.64 -19.11
C VAL A 316 -8.22 0.23 -17.85
N LEU A 317 -9.00 1.15 -17.29
CA LEU A 317 -9.74 0.91 -16.05
C LEU A 317 -11.17 0.37 -16.29
N LEU A 318 -11.63 0.26 -17.55
CA LEU A 318 -12.96 -0.22 -17.92
C LEU A 318 -14.09 0.55 -17.20
N GLY A 319 -13.87 1.83 -16.92
CA GLY A 319 -14.79 2.69 -16.18
C GLY A 319 -14.66 2.62 -14.65
N HIS A 320 -13.75 1.79 -14.12
CA HIS A 320 -13.50 1.66 -12.69
C HIS A 320 -12.44 2.65 -12.21
N GLY A 321 -12.85 3.90 -12.08
CA GLY A 321 -12.00 5.02 -11.71
C GLY A 321 -12.58 6.34 -12.21
N GLN A 322 -11.81 7.40 -12.05
CA GLN A 322 -12.20 8.74 -12.55
C GLN A 322 -10.97 9.55 -12.94
N ALA A 323 -11.13 10.47 -13.90
CA ALA A 323 -10.06 11.39 -14.29
C ALA A 323 -9.58 12.22 -13.08
N ALA A 324 -8.27 12.32 -12.92
CA ALA A 324 -7.62 13.05 -11.84
C ALA A 324 -7.00 14.36 -12.33
N TYR A 325 -7.12 15.40 -11.51
CA TYR A 325 -6.54 16.73 -11.75
C TYR A 325 -5.81 17.29 -10.53
N SER A 326 -5.91 16.63 -9.38
CA SER A 326 -5.38 17.06 -8.09
C SER A 326 -5.09 15.86 -7.21
N PRO A 327 -4.15 15.96 -6.26
CA PRO A 327 -3.86 14.87 -5.31
C PRO A 327 -4.93 14.70 -4.22
N LEU A 328 -5.85 15.65 -4.06
CA LEU A 328 -6.90 15.65 -3.03
C LEU A 328 -8.31 15.70 -3.61
N GLN A 329 -8.53 15.11 -4.79
CA GLN A 329 -9.83 15.11 -5.46
C GLN A 329 -10.86 14.24 -4.74
N MET A 330 -10.41 13.21 -4.03
CA MET A 330 -11.25 12.37 -3.19
C MET A 330 -11.36 12.98 -1.78
N GLY A 331 -12.55 12.90 -1.20
CA GLY A 331 -12.78 13.33 0.17
C GLY A 331 -13.07 14.85 0.36
N PRO A 332 -13.09 15.30 1.61
CA PRO A 332 -13.61 16.62 1.98
C PRO A 332 -12.72 17.78 1.60
N TYR A 333 -11.44 17.55 1.34
CA TYR A 333 -10.47 18.59 0.98
C TYR A 333 -10.43 18.93 -0.51
N ASN A 334 -11.23 18.26 -1.32
CA ASN A 334 -11.32 18.54 -2.77
C ASN A 334 -11.59 20.02 -3.07
N ASN A 335 -10.83 20.54 -4.03
CA ASN A 335 -11.08 21.87 -4.60
C ASN A 335 -11.50 21.75 -6.08
N PRO A 336 -12.80 21.89 -6.40
CA PRO A 336 -13.26 21.83 -7.79
C PRO A 336 -12.85 23.05 -8.63
N ASP A 337 -12.41 24.15 -7.97
CA ASP A 337 -12.12 25.45 -8.60
C ASP A 337 -10.65 25.59 -9.03
N ILE A 338 -9.89 24.48 -9.09
CA ILE A 338 -8.52 24.47 -9.63
C ILE A 338 -8.53 24.60 -11.15
N GLU A 339 -7.40 25.02 -11.74
CA GLU A 339 -7.21 24.90 -13.16
C GLU A 339 -7.16 23.42 -13.56
N LYS A 340 -8.09 22.99 -14.42
CA LYS A 340 -8.13 21.63 -14.95
C LYS A 340 -7.56 21.64 -16.36
N TYR A 341 -6.55 20.83 -16.56
CA TYR A 341 -5.92 20.61 -17.87
C TYR A 341 -6.72 19.55 -18.63
N GLU A 342 -7.93 19.91 -19.08
CA GLU A 342 -8.78 19.03 -19.87
C GLU A 342 -8.13 18.74 -21.23
N TYR A 343 -8.43 17.58 -21.80
CA TYR A 343 -7.83 17.13 -23.06
C TYR A 343 -8.08 18.10 -24.21
N ASP A 344 -7.04 18.77 -24.64
CA ASP A 344 -7.01 19.72 -25.77
C ASP A 344 -5.61 19.70 -26.41
N PRO A 345 -5.34 18.72 -27.29
CA PRO A 345 -4.02 18.59 -27.94
C PRO A 345 -3.64 19.78 -28.80
N GLU A 346 -4.60 20.51 -29.37
CA GLU A 346 -4.31 21.70 -30.17
C GLU A 346 -3.88 22.88 -29.29
N LYS A 347 -4.47 23.00 -28.09
CA LYS A 347 -4.02 23.96 -27.08
C LYS A 347 -2.60 23.62 -26.59
N ALA A 348 -2.28 22.34 -26.38
CA ALA A 348 -0.94 21.92 -26.04
C ALA A 348 0.08 22.35 -27.09
N LYS A 349 -0.17 22.11 -28.37
CA LYS A 349 0.69 22.55 -29.49
C LYS A 349 0.85 24.06 -29.50
N GLN A 350 -0.26 24.81 -29.40
CA GLN A 350 -0.22 26.28 -29.36
C GLN A 350 0.67 26.78 -28.20
N LEU A 351 0.50 26.22 -27.00
CA LEU A 351 1.31 26.61 -25.84
C LEU A 351 2.78 26.23 -26.00
N LEU A 352 3.11 25.11 -26.63
CA LEU A 352 4.49 24.77 -26.98
C LEU A 352 5.11 25.85 -27.86
N GLU A 353 4.41 26.25 -28.95
CA GLU A 353 4.86 27.29 -29.87
C GLU A 353 5.01 28.66 -29.18
N GLU A 354 4.03 29.05 -28.34
CA GLU A 354 4.08 30.30 -27.54
C GLU A 354 5.26 30.32 -26.57
N ASN A 355 5.70 29.16 -26.08
CA ASN A 355 6.87 29.01 -25.23
C ASN A 355 8.19 28.81 -26.01
N GLY A 356 8.16 28.97 -27.34
CA GLY A 356 9.34 28.98 -28.20
C GLY A 356 9.80 27.61 -28.67
N TRP A 357 8.97 26.56 -28.50
CA TRP A 357 9.20 25.27 -29.11
C TRP A 357 8.81 25.32 -30.59
N THR A 358 9.60 24.74 -31.47
CA THR A 358 9.37 24.72 -32.91
C THR A 358 9.41 23.29 -33.44
N MET A 359 8.57 22.96 -34.41
CA MET A 359 8.54 21.64 -35.01
C MET A 359 9.80 21.43 -35.89
N GLY A 360 10.60 20.43 -35.55
CA GLY A 360 11.78 20.01 -36.30
C GLY A 360 11.42 19.21 -37.56
N ASP A 361 12.41 19.03 -38.42
CA ASP A 361 12.27 18.26 -39.69
C ASP A 361 11.94 16.78 -39.47
N ASP A 362 12.25 16.25 -38.28
CA ASP A 362 11.97 14.90 -37.84
C ASP A 362 10.56 14.69 -37.25
N GLY A 363 9.79 15.78 -37.16
CA GLY A 363 8.42 15.76 -36.64
C GLY A 363 8.29 15.89 -35.13
N TYR A 364 9.36 16.20 -34.43
CA TYR A 364 9.36 16.47 -33.00
C TYR A 364 9.67 17.94 -32.70
N TYR A 365 9.12 18.44 -31.60
CA TYR A 365 9.43 19.79 -31.14
C TYR A 365 10.86 19.91 -30.63
N GLU A 366 11.48 21.06 -30.89
CA GLU A 366 12.81 21.43 -30.43
C GLU A 366 12.86 22.88 -29.95
N LYS A 367 13.72 23.17 -28.96
CA LYS A 367 13.95 24.52 -28.41
C LYS A 367 15.37 24.63 -27.89
N ASP A 368 16.09 25.68 -28.30
CA ASP A 368 17.47 26.00 -27.85
C ASP A 368 18.49 24.86 -28.03
N GLY A 369 18.24 23.94 -28.95
CA GLY A 369 19.04 22.74 -29.23
C GLY A 369 18.63 21.50 -28.47
N ASP A 370 17.64 21.58 -27.60
CA ASP A 370 17.02 20.43 -26.93
C ASP A 370 15.82 19.94 -27.75
N GLN A 371 15.76 18.65 -28.07
CA GLN A 371 14.55 18.03 -28.57
C GLN A 371 13.60 17.80 -27.40
N LEU A 372 12.28 17.99 -27.61
CA LEU A 372 11.26 17.62 -26.63
C LEU A 372 11.14 16.10 -26.60
N ALA A 373 12.04 15.49 -25.83
CA ALA A 373 12.21 14.05 -25.74
C ALA A 373 12.42 13.61 -24.30
N PHE A 374 11.69 12.61 -23.86
CA PHE A 374 11.86 12.00 -22.54
C PHE A 374 11.28 10.58 -22.48
N THR A 375 11.59 9.87 -21.41
CA THR A 375 11.11 8.52 -21.16
C THR A 375 10.24 8.48 -19.91
N ILE A 376 9.08 7.81 -20.00
CA ILE A 376 8.25 7.48 -18.83
C ILE A 376 8.67 6.08 -18.37
N SER A 377 9.28 5.99 -17.20
CA SER A 377 9.68 4.73 -16.61
C SER A 377 8.55 4.13 -15.77
N ASN A 378 8.51 2.80 -15.67
CA ASN A 378 7.54 2.03 -14.90
C ASN A 378 8.22 0.85 -14.23
N GLY A 379 7.75 0.45 -13.04
CA GLY A 379 8.11 -0.82 -12.43
C GLY A 379 7.50 -2.01 -13.19
N GLN A 380 8.19 -3.13 -13.21
CA GLN A 380 7.80 -4.32 -13.99
C GLN A 380 6.55 -5.06 -13.47
N ALA A 381 6.14 -4.84 -12.24
CA ALA A 381 5.05 -5.58 -11.61
C ALA A 381 3.66 -4.97 -11.81
N ASP A 382 3.55 -3.74 -12.35
CA ASP A 382 2.27 -3.02 -12.48
C ASP A 382 1.87 -2.84 -13.95
N GLN A 383 1.12 -3.81 -14.48
CA GLN A 383 0.65 -3.78 -15.87
C GLN A 383 -0.29 -2.61 -16.14
N VAL A 384 -1.10 -2.19 -15.15
CA VAL A 384 -2.02 -1.05 -15.29
C VAL A 384 -1.25 0.25 -15.52
N ARG A 385 -0.17 0.48 -14.77
CA ARG A 385 0.71 1.64 -14.99
C ARG A 385 1.39 1.60 -16.36
N ILE A 386 1.84 0.42 -16.79
CA ILE A 386 2.48 0.24 -18.11
C ILE A 386 1.47 0.58 -19.22
N ASP A 387 0.24 0.10 -19.12
CA ASP A 387 -0.81 0.35 -20.12
C ASP A 387 -1.20 1.85 -20.15
N MET A 388 -1.35 2.49 -18.99
CA MET A 388 -1.57 3.94 -18.90
C MET A 388 -0.41 4.74 -19.54
N SER A 389 0.84 4.37 -19.23
CA SER A 389 2.02 5.03 -19.80
C SER A 389 2.08 4.94 -21.31
N ASN A 390 1.71 3.79 -21.88
CA ASN A 390 1.68 3.60 -23.33
C ASN A 390 0.67 4.52 -24.01
N ILE A 391 -0.53 4.69 -23.42
CA ILE A 391 -1.54 5.64 -23.95
C ILE A 391 -1.05 7.08 -23.80
N CYS A 392 -0.50 7.45 -22.64
CA CYS A 392 0.07 8.77 -22.42
C CYS A 392 1.19 9.09 -23.44
N ALA A 393 2.12 8.15 -23.64
CA ALA A 393 3.18 8.32 -24.64
C ALA A 393 2.64 8.48 -26.05
N GLN A 394 1.62 7.71 -26.43
CA GLN A 394 0.97 7.87 -27.74
C GLN A 394 0.31 9.25 -27.88
N ASN A 395 -0.44 9.71 -26.88
CA ASN A 395 -1.05 11.05 -26.90
C ASN A 395 0.02 12.15 -27.05
N LEU A 396 1.15 12.02 -26.39
CA LEU A 396 2.27 12.96 -26.48
C LEU A 396 2.95 12.89 -27.87
N GLN A 397 3.15 11.70 -28.41
CA GLN A 397 3.69 11.52 -29.76
C GLN A 397 2.78 12.13 -30.84
N ASP A 398 1.47 12.05 -30.68
CA ASP A 398 0.49 12.62 -31.62
C ASP A 398 0.56 14.15 -31.71
N ILE A 399 1.12 14.80 -30.69
CA ILE A 399 1.38 16.25 -30.70
C ILE A 399 2.83 16.62 -31.05
N GLY A 400 3.70 15.67 -31.36
CA GLY A 400 5.09 15.93 -31.74
C GLY A 400 6.10 15.91 -30.57
N VAL A 401 5.80 15.20 -29.48
CA VAL A 401 6.72 14.93 -28.38
C VAL A 401 7.36 13.55 -28.57
N ASN A 402 8.68 13.45 -28.52
CA ASN A 402 9.39 12.16 -28.60
C ASN A 402 9.36 11.44 -27.23
N CYS A 403 8.17 11.00 -26.84
CA CYS A 403 7.95 10.29 -25.58
C CYS A 403 8.10 8.77 -25.77
N LYS A 404 8.83 8.11 -24.87
CA LYS A 404 9.02 6.66 -24.83
C LYS A 404 8.52 6.10 -23.50
N VAL A 405 8.27 4.80 -23.49
CA VAL A 405 7.96 4.05 -22.27
C VAL A 405 9.04 2.99 -22.07
N GLU A 406 9.50 2.85 -20.85
CA GLU A 406 10.39 1.76 -20.45
C GLU A 406 9.88 1.10 -19.18
N VAL A 407 10.25 -0.18 -19.01
CA VAL A 407 9.96 -0.97 -17.82
C VAL A 407 11.28 -1.30 -17.15
N VAL A 408 11.44 -0.93 -15.89
CA VAL A 408 12.67 -1.07 -15.12
C VAL A 408 12.49 -2.02 -13.95
N ALA A 409 13.54 -2.76 -13.61
CA ALA A 409 13.54 -3.62 -12.44
C ALA A 409 13.69 -2.81 -11.14
N GLU A 410 14.48 -1.74 -11.20
CA GLU A 410 14.67 -0.79 -10.09
C GLU A 410 14.58 0.62 -10.65
N THR A 411 13.99 1.53 -9.88
CA THR A 411 13.81 2.92 -10.28
C THR A 411 15.03 3.75 -9.85
N ASP A 412 15.70 4.39 -10.81
CA ASP A 412 16.74 5.37 -10.55
C ASP A 412 16.09 6.76 -10.38
N TRP A 413 15.64 7.06 -9.16
CA TRP A 413 14.93 8.30 -8.84
C TRP A 413 15.72 9.56 -9.14
N ALA A 414 17.05 9.49 -9.14
CA ALA A 414 17.91 10.64 -9.38
C ALA A 414 18.05 10.97 -10.87
N ASN A 415 18.08 9.96 -11.76
CA ASN A 415 18.45 10.12 -13.15
C ASN A 415 17.33 9.85 -14.17
N GLN A 416 16.15 9.37 -13.74
CA GLN A 416 15.00 9.23 -14.63
C GLN A 416 14.46 10.58 -15.08
N ASP A 417 13.88 10.67 -16.28
CA ASP A 417 13.20 11.88 -16.77
C ASP A 417 11.82 12.01 -16.14
N ALA A 418 11.01 10.94 -16.28
CA ALA A 418 9.63 10.87 -15.80
C ALA A 418 9.31 9.45 -15.34
N TYR A 419 8.32 9.33 -14.46
CA TYR A 419 7.88 8.05 -13.92
C TYR A 419 6.35 8.04 -13.73
N LEU A 420 5.67 6.96 -14.08
CA LEU A 420 4.26 6.82 -13.74
C LEU A 420 4.13 6.31 -12.32
N ILE A 421 3.81 7.22 -11.42
CA ILE A 421 3.71 7.00 -9.99
C ILE A 421 2.25 7.01 -9.53
N GLY A 422 1.99 6.53 -8.34
CA GLY A 422 0.73 6.68 -7.64
C GLY A 422 0.96 7.01 -6.18
N TRP A 423 0.03 7.74 -5.60
CA TRP A 423 -0.05 8.08 -4.19
C TRP A 423 -1.51 8.18 -3.79
N GLY A 424 -1.77 8.05 -2.52
CA GLY A 424 -3.09 8.30 -1.97
C GLY A 424 -3.30 7.69 -0.60
N SER A 425 -3.89 8.45 0.30
CA SER A 425 -4.35 8.01 1.61
C SER A 425 -5.79 8.49 1.80
N PRO A 426 -6.70 7.67 2.29
CA PRO A 426 -8.06 8.09 2.63
C PRO A 426 -8.10 8.89 3.93
N PHE A 427 -7.03 8.83 4.70
CA PHE A 427 -6.88 9.42 6.03
C PHE A 427 -6.54 10.92 5.98
N ASP A 428 -5.65 11.39 6.85
CA ASP A 428 -5.27 12.80 6.83
C ASP A 428 -4.54 13.17 5.53
N PRO A 429 -4.91 14.30 4.86
CA PRO A 429 -4.28 14.73 3.62
C PRO A 429 -2.79 15.07 3.77
N ASP A 430 -2.30 15.32 4.98
CA ASP A 430 -0.89 15.58 5.26
C ASP A 430 0.00 14.41 4.83
N ASP A 431 -0.47 13.20 5.02
CA ASP A 431 0.30 11.98 4.76
C ASP A 431 0.87 11.93 3.34
N HIS A 432 0.06 12.28 2.32
CA HIS A 432 0.50 12.23 0.92
C HIS A 432 0.60 13.60 0.23
N THR A 433 0.58 14.70 0.99
CA THR A 433 0.85 16.02 0.45
C THR A 433 2.15 16.60 0.94
N TYR A 434 2.39 16.59 2.26
CA TYR A 434 3.59 17.16 2.85
C TYR A 434 4.87 16.44 2.41
N LYS A 435 4.91 15.10 2.54
CA LYS A 435 6.11 14.32 2.15
C LYS A 435 6.35 14.28 0.65
N VAL A 436 5.29 14.44 -0.18
CA VAL A 436 5.37 14.31 -1.65
C VAL A 436 5.64 15.64 -2.34
N PHE A 437 5.04 16.73 -1.88
CA PHE A 437 5.12 18.04 -2.53
C PHE A 437 5.93 19.08 -1.74
N GLY A 438 6.27 18.81 -0.48
CA GLY A 438 7.14 19.67 0.30
C GLY A 438 8.59 19.62 -0.19
N THR A 439 9.26 20.78 -0.21
CA THR A 439 10.67 20.89 -0.61
C THR A 439 11.57 20.03 0.29
N ASP A 440 12.47 19.25 -0.32
CA ASP A 440 13.43 18.37 0.35
C ASP A 440 12.80 17.29 1.26
N LYS A 441 11.52 16.91 1.02
CA LYS A 441 10.87 15.84 1.76
C LYS A 441 11.14 14.46 1.14
N GLY A 442 11.04 13.42 1.97
CA GLY A 442 11.52 12.07 1.66
C GLY A 442 10.87 11.40 0.44
N ALA A 443 9.60 11.71 0.14
CA ALA A 443 8.88 11.17 -1.01
C ALA A 443 8.76 12.18 -2.18
N ASN A 444 9.46 13.31 -2.13
CA ASN A 444 9.50 14.29 -3.20
C ASN A 444 10.47 13.86 -4.32
N TYR A 445 10.13 12.78 -4.99
CA TYR A 445 10.95 12.23 -6.10
C TYR A 445 10.99 13.12 -7.36
N SER A 446 10.14 14.16 -7.41
CA SER A 446 10.15 15.15 -8.51
C SER A 446 11.20 16.24 -8.34
N SER A 447 11.85 16.35 -7.19
CA SER A 447 12.69 17.52 -6.83
C SER A 447 11.91 18.84 -6.95
N TYR A 448 10.59 18.78 -6.69
CA TYR A 448 9.73 19.95 -6.70
C TYR A 448 10.06 20.88 -5.55
N SER A 449 10.02 22.19 -5.80
CA SER A 449 10.21 23.20 -4.77
C SER A 449 9.38 24.43 -5.08
N ASN A 450 8.49 24.77 -4.17
CA ASN A 450 7.63 25.94 -4.24
C ASN A 450 7.36 26.48 -2.83
N ALA A 451 7.93 27.63 -2.51
CA ALA A 451 7.86 28.21 -1.16
C ALA A 451 6.41 28.48 -0.69
N LYS A 452 5.47 28.75 -1.61
CA LYS A 452 4.07 28.95 -1.22
C LYS A 452 3.38 27.63 -0.89
N VAL A 453 3.70 26.56 -1.61
CA VAL A 453 3.23 25.20 -1.32
C VAL A 453 3.77 24.76 0.05
N ASP A 454 5.07 24.96 0.30
CA ASP A 454 5.70 24.63 1.60
C ASP A 454 5.02 25.38 2.76
N GLU A 455 4.76 26.69 2.58
CA GLU A 455 4.06 27.49 3.59
C GLU A 455 2.66 26.96 3.89
N LEU A 456 1.88 26.64 2.83
CA LEU A 456 0.50 26.19 2.97
C LEU A 456 0.41 24.82 3.66
N LEU A 457 1.26 23.88 3.25
CA LEU A 457 1.31 22.55 3.85
C LEU A 457 1.77 22.61 5.31
N GLN A 458 2.79 23.44 5.63
CA GLN A 458 3.23 23.63 7.01
C GLN A 458 2.14 24.25 7.87
N GLN A 459 1.44 25.28 7.38
CA GLN A 459 0.34 25.91 8.12
C GLN A 459 -0.82 24.93 8.34
N ALA A 460 -1.14 24.09 7.34
CA ALA A 460 -2.21 23.12 7.45
C ALA A 460 -1.94 22.06 8.53
N ARG A 461 -0.68 21.66 8.73
CA ARG A 461 -0.27 20.74 9.79
C ARG A 461 -0.49 21.29 11.21
N GLU A 462 -0.36 22.60 11.35
CA GLU A 462 -0.39 23.28 12.66
C GLU A 462 -1.81 23.56 13.17
N LEU A 463 -2.84 23.30 12.35
CA LEU A 463 -4.24 23.52 12.72
C LEU A 463 -4.91 22.23 13.17
N GLU A 464 -5.81 22.35 14.14
CA GLU A 464 -6.41 21.19 14.81
C GLU A 464 -7.65 20.64 14.10
N THR A 465 -8.40 21.51 13.39
CA THR A 465 -9.69 21.13 12.84
C THR A 465 -9.69 21.09 11.32
N GLN A 466 -10.46 20.17 10.74
CA GLN A 466 -10.68 20.09 9.30
C GLN A 466 -11.21 21.41 8.72
N GLU A 467 -12.08 22.15 9.46
CA GLU A 467 -12.67 23.42 9.01
C GLU A 467 -11.57 24.48 8.81
N GLU A 468 -10.61 24.57 9.73
CA GLU A 468 -9.50 25.52 9.66
C GLU A 468 -8.50 25.15 8.57
N ARG A 469 -8.26 23.86 8.35
CA ARG A 469 -7.30 23.33 7.36
C ARG A 469 -7.82 23.38 5.94
N LEU A 470 -9.13 23.22 5.74
CA LEU A 470 -9.75 23.15 4.42
C LEU A 470 -9.38 24.33 3.49
N PRO A 471 -9.39 25.61 3.90
CA PRO A 471 -8.96 26.73 3.05
C PRO A 471 -7.51 26.61 2.56
N LEU A 472 -6.61 26.11 3.43
CA LEU A 472 -5.19 25.96 3.11
C LEU A 472 -4.96 24.86 2.08
N TYR A 473 -5.60 23.70 2.24
CA TYR A 473 -5.52 22.63 1.26
C TYR A 473 -6.18 23.00 -0.08
N LYS A 474 -7.22 23.83 -0.07
CA LYS A 474 -7.79 24.38 -1.32
C LYS A 474 -6.83 25.33 -2.00
N GLU A 475 -6.17 26.23 -1.27
CA GLU A 475 -5.16 27.14 -1.82
C GLU A 475 -3.93 26.36 -2.30
N PHE A 476 -3.48 25.33 -1.55
CA PHE A 476 -2.43 24.41 -1.97
C PHE A 476 -2.72 23.81 -3.35
N GLN A 477 -3.93 23.27 -3.56
CA GLN A 477 -4.31 22.68 -4.85
C GLN A 477 -4.30 23.73 -5.99
N VAL A 478 -4.70 24.98 -5.69
CA VAL A 478 -4.61 26.06 -6.67
C VAL A 478 -3.15 26.40 -7.01
N GLU A 479 -2.26 26.49 -6.01
CA GLU A 479 -0.85 26.77 -6.28
C GLU A 479 -0.18 25.61 -7.02
N LEU A 480 -0.44 24.37 -6.60
CA LEU A 480 0.08 23.19 -7.28
C LEU A 480 -0.38 23.10 -8.73
N SER A 481 -1.63 23.47 -9.03
CA SER A 481 -2.17 23.44 -10.41
C SER A 481 -1.49 24.44 -11.35
N LYS A 482 -0.87 25.49 -10.83
CA LYS A 482 -0.12 26.47 -11.63
C LYS A 482 1.30 26.02 -11.99
N ASP A 483 1.89 25.13 -11.19
CA ASP A 483 3.29 24.68 -11.31
C ASP A 483 3.32 23.17 -11.04
N LEU A 484 2.77 22.38 -11.94
CA LEU A 484 2.56 20.94 -11.77
C LEU A 484 3.87 20.15 -11.75
N PRO A 485 4.19 19.43 -10.66
CA PRO A 485 5.23 18.39 -10.69
C PRO A 485 4.73 17.08 -11.30
N TYR A 486 3.42 16.91 -11.38
CA TYR A 486 2.74 15.72 -11.91
C TYR A 486 1.67 16.07 -12.94
N THR A 487 1.59 15.30 -14.01
CA THR A 487 0.33 15.21 -14.78
C THR A 487 -0.53 14.16 -14.11
N PHE A 488 -1.52 14.57 -13.32
CA PHE A 488 -2.51 13.66 -12.73
C PHE A 488 -3.34 13.01 -13.83
N ILE A 489 -3.56 11.70 -13.77
CA ILE A 489 -4.22 10.91 -14.83
C ILE A 489 -5.57 10.40 -14.37
N ALA A 490 -5.58 9.53 -13.35
CA ALA A 490 -6.80 8.91 -12.85
C ALA A 490 -6.68 8.54 -11.38
N TYR A 491 -7.79 8.61 -10.65
CA TYR A 491 -8.03 7.83 -9.44
C TYR A 491 -8.52 6.45 -9.86
N ILE A 492 -8.01 5.41 -9.23
CA ILE A 492 -8.33 4.03 -9.56
C ILE A 492 -9.22 3.41 -8.48
N ASP A 493 -10.10 2.50 -8.88
CA ASP A 493 -10.83 1.65 -7.94
C ASP A 493 -10.05 0.34 -7.73
N ALA A 494 -10.10 -0.22 -6.54
CA ALA A 494 -9.55 -1.54 -6.25
C ALA A 494 -10.64 -2.61 -6.49
N MET A 495 -10.28 -3.65 -7.23
CA MET A 495 -11.18 -4.76 -7.56
C MET A 495 -10.78 -5.97 -6.72
N TYR A 496 -11.62 -6.33 -5.74
CA TYR A 496 -11.45 -7.55 -4.96
C TYR A 496 -12.46 -8.61 -5.39
N VAL A 497 -11.97 -9.82 -5.59
CA VAL A 497 -12.83 -10.99 -5.83
C VAL A 497 -12.67 -11.95 -4.67
N SER A 498 -13.79 -12.30 -4.05
CA SER A 498 -13.85 -13.20 -2.91
C SER A 498 -14.81 -14.36 -3.17
N LYS A 499 -14.67 -15.47 -2.44
CA LYS A 499 -15.71 -16.48 -2.33
C LYS A 499 -16.92 -15.92 -1.59
N ASP A 500 -18.14 -16.32 -1.97
CA ASP A 500 -19.40 -15.78 -1.45
C ASP A 500 -19.72 -16.20 0.01
N ASN A 501 -18.95 -17.13 0.57
CA ASN A 501 -19.05 -17.53 1.97
C ASN A 501 -18.25 -16.65 2.94
N ILE A 502 -17.40 -15.73 2.44
CA ILE A 502 -16.66 -14.77 3.28
C ILE A 502 -17.60 -13.64 3.68
N THR A 503 -17.65 -13.34 4.98
CA THR A 503 -18.49 -12.29 5.57
C THR A 503 -17.67 -11.36 6.44
N GLY A 504 -18.12 -10.12 6.64
CA GLY A 504 -17.42 -9.10 7.44
C GLY A 504 -16.51 -8.16 6.65
N LEU A 505 -16.28 -8.43 5.36
CA LEU A 505 -15.62 -7.51 4.47
C LEU A 505 -16.53 -6.29 4.23
N THR A 506 -16.04 -5.09 4.54
CA THR A 506 -16.78 -3.83 4.35
C THR A 506 -16.44 -3.21 3.00
N LYS A 507 -17.50 -2.74 2.28
CA LYS A 507 -17.39 -2.21 0.92
C LYS A 507 -17.30 -0.70 0.86
N ASP A 508 -17.69 -0.03 1.95
CA ASP A 508 -17.84 1.43 1.99
C ASP A 508 -16.55 2.14 2.45
N THR A 509 -15.57 1.39 2.94
CA THR A 509 -14.25 1.91 3.31
C THR A 509 -13.48 2.35 2.06
N VAL A 510 -12.89 3.54 2.09
CA VAL A 510 -11.99 4.01 1.05
C VAL A 510 -10.60 3.44 1.30
N LEU A 511 -10.03 2.75 0.32
CA LEU A 511 -8.72 2.12 0.46
C LEU A 511 -7.60 3.12 0.13
N GLY A 512 -6.43 2.87 0.69
CA GLY A 512 -5.21 3.62 0.45
C GLY A 512 -4.53 3.28 -0.88
N HIS A 513 -3.28 3.71 -0.99
CA HIS A 513 -2.41 3.41 -2.13
C HIS A 513 -2.30 1.90 -2.36
N HIS A 514 -2.33 1.48 -3.62
CA HIS A 514 -2.40 0.07 -4.03
C HIS A 514 -3.64 -0.71 -3.54
N GLY A 515 -4.68 -0.02 -3.06
CA GLY A 515 -5.84 -0.67 -2.48
C GLY A 515 -5.58 -1.28 -1.10
N VAL A 516 -4.52 -0.86 -0.41
CA VAL A 516 -4.17 -1.33 0.94
C VAL A 516 -5.23 -0.87 1.94
N GLY A 517 -5.53 -1.73 2.91
CA GLY A 517 -6.46 -1.46 4.00
C GLY A 517 -7.65 -2.42 4.06
N ILE A 518 -7.77 -3.40 3.15
CA ILE A 518 -8.92 -4.32 3.14
C ILE A 518 -9.06 -5.12 4.46
N PHE A 519 -7.95 -5.40 5.15
CA PHE A 519 -7.92 -6.21 6.36
C PHE A 519 -8.08 -5.41 7.67
N TRP A 520 -8.46 -4.13 7.62
CA TRP A 520 -8.54 -3.28 8.82
C TRP A 520 -9.43 -3.87 9.94
N ASN A 521 -10.47 -4.67 9.60
CA ASN A 521 -11.40 -5.31 10.53
C ASN A 521 -11.41 -6.85 10.43
N ILE A 522 -10.32 -7.46 9.96
CA ILE A 522 -10.27 -8.92 9.69
C ILE A 522 -10.60 -9.79 10.90
N TYR A 523 -10.42 -9.30 12.12
CA TYR A 523 -10.79 -10.01 13.35
C TYR A 523 -12.31 -10.26 13.46
N ASP A 524 -13.13 -9.49 12.73
CA ASP A 524 -14.59 -9.65 12.65
C ASP A 524 -15.05 -10.53 11.48
N TRP A 525 -14.14 -10.86 10.55
CA TRP A 525 -14.50 -11.67 9.39
C TRP A 525 -14.83 -13.11 9.77
N ASP A 526 -15.73 -13.74 8.96
CA ASP A 526 -16.11 -15.16 9.09
C ASP A 526 -16.23 -15.81 7.70
N MET A 527 -16.16 -17.16 7.64
CA MET A 527 -16.27 -17.91 6.40
C MET A 527 -16.84 -19.32 6.61
#